data_133a23edb2f35453a5938ca53d983c6c
#
_entry.id   133a23edb2f35453a5938ca53d983c6c
#
_cell.length_a   1.000
_cell.length_b   1.000
_cell.length_c   1.000
_cell.angle_alpha   90.00
_cell.angle_beta   90.00
_cell.angle_gamma   90.00
#
_symmetry.space_group_name_H-M   'P 1'
#
loop_
_entity.id
_entity.type
_entity.pdbx_description
1 polymer ?
#
loop_
_entity_poly.entity_id
_entity_poly.type
_entity_poly.pdbx_seq_one_letter_code
_entity_poly.pdbx_strand_id
1 'polypeptide(L)'
;MIAAWSHLRSVFGPPASPHDTRGSGILRPTVFGASDGLVSNVSLIMGIAGASSADPRAIVLAGIAGLLAGGFSMAAGEYISVRSQRELLDYQVELQRQQLRHTPEQERAILVEIYASKGLPRAEAQLIVQRIMANPEQAIDTFVREEIGLSAETMGSPVGAAVGSMLAFSLGAFVPLLPYLLLSGALAFTLSIAGTLAALFLLGIGVSRLTHRHPLAAGLRQAGMGFVAAAVTYGVGTLLGTAVH
;
A
#
# COMPACT_ATOMS: atom_id res chain seq x y z
N MET A 1 14.09 21.75 18.68
CA MET A 1 14.07 20.84 17.53
C MET A 1 14.00 19.37 17.93
N ILE A 2 14.76 18.91 18.91
CA ILE A 2 14.76 17.50 19.43
C ILE A 2 13.37 17.04 19.95
N ALA A 3 12.59 17.93 20.59
CA ALA A 3 11.27 17.59 21.12
C ALA A 3 10.18 17.35 20.05
N ALA A 4 10.30 17.94 18.87
CA ALA A 4 9.37 17.69 17.75
C ALA A 4 9.60 16.32 17.10
N TRP A 5 10.83 15.83 17.13
CA TRP A 5 11.20 14.52 16.59
C TRP A 5 10.76 13.34 17.46
N SER A 6 10.75 13.53 18.79
CA SER A 6 10.22 12.47 19.69
C SER A 6 8.72 12.22 19.46
N HIS A 7 7.98 13.24 19.08
CA HIS A 7 6.55 13.11 18.76
C HIS A 7 6.29 12.38 17.42
N LEU A 8 7.14 12.56 16.41
CA LEU A 8 7.01 11.84 15.15
C LEU A 8 7.35 10.34 15.29
N ARG A 9 8.34 9.98 16.12
CA ARG A 9 8.66 8.57 16.43
C ARG A 9 7.50 7.81 17.09
N SER A 10 6.69 8.47 17.91
CA SER A 10 5.54 7.82 18.56
C SER A 10 4.39 7.51 17.59
N VAL A 11 4.33 8.19 16.45
CA VAL A 11 3.30 8.01 15.43
C VAL A 11 3.65 6.90 14.42
N PHE A 12 4.95 6.71 14.11
CA PHE A 12 5.38 5.78 13.05
C PHE A 12 5.93 4.44 13.53
N GLY A 13 6.07 4.23 14.84
CA GLY A 13 6.61 2.98 15.40
C GLY A 13 8.10 2.73 15.11
N PRO A 14 8.73 1.70 15.70
CA PRO A 14 10.10 1.33 15.39
C PRO A 14 10.22 0.82 13.94
N PRO A 15 11.34 1.10 13.26
CA PRO A 15 11.58 0.61 11.90
C PRO A 15 11.58 -0.92 11.87
N ALA A 16 10.96 -1.48 10.83
CA ALA A 16 10.95 -2.93 10.61
C ALA A 16 12.38 -3.47 10.44
N SER A 17 12.62 -4.70 10.91
CA SER A 17 13.94 -5.34 10.80
C SER A 17 14.40 -5.49 9.34
N PRO A 18 15.70 -5.36 9.02
CA PRO A 18 16.23 -5.38 7.65
C PRO A 18 15.96 -6.68 6.86
N HIS A 19 15.58 -7.75 7.52
CA HIS A 19 15.32 -9.05 6.88
C HIS A 19 13.97 -9.14 6.17
N ASP A 20 13.01 -8.26 6.47
CA ASP A 20 11.63 -8.31 5.93
C ASP A 20 11.38 -7.40 4.72
N THR A 21 12.35 -6.56 4.34
CA THR A 21 12.08 -5.44 3.43
C THR A 21 12.20 -5.77 1.93
N ARG A 22 12.89 -6.86 1.55
CA ARG A 22 13.10 -7.19 0.12
C ARG A 22 11.83 -7.59 -0.64
N GLY A 23 10.76 -8.01 0.06
CA GLY A 23 9.46 -8.35 -0.56
C GLY A 23 8.34 -7.33 -0.30
N SER A 24 8.47 -6.47 0.69
CA SER A 24 7.37 -5.61 1.16
C SER A 24 7.05 -4.45 0.21
N GLY A 25 8.01 -3.97 -0.57
CA GLY A 25 7.83 -2.83 -1.48
C GLY A 25 6.85 -3.09 -2.62
N ILE A 26 6.74 -4.33 -3.11
CA ILE A 26 5.82 -4.70 -4.21
C ILE A 26 4.58 -5.42 -3.67
N LEU A 27 4.72 -6.18 -2.58
CA LEU A 27 3.65 -7.00 -2.04
C LEU A 27 2.45 -6.17 -1.57
N ARG A 28 2.70 -5.08 -0.83
CA ARG A 28 1.65 -4.22 -0.30
C ARG A 28 0.81 -3.56 -1.41
N PRO A 29 1.39 -2.88 -2.42
CA PRO A 29 0.62 -2.34 -3.55
C PRO A 29 -0.15 -3.40 -4.33
N THR A 30 0.43 -4.59 -4.53
CA THR A 30 -0.20 -5.69 -5.25
C THR A 30 -1.41 -6.24 -4.51
N VAL A 31 -1.28 -6.54 -3.22
CA VAL A 31 -2.40 -7.04 -2.40
C VAL A 31 -3.49 -6.00 -2.27
N PHE A 32 -3.11 -4.74 -2.03
CA PHE A 32 -4.05 -3.63 -1.92
C PHE A 32 -4.77 -3.41 -3.26
N GLY A 33 -4.04 -3.34 -4.38
CA GLY A 33 -4.63 -3.19 -5.70
C GLY A 33 -5.62 -4.30 -6.05
N ALA A 34 -5.24 -5.57 -5.85
CA ALA A 34 -6.13 -6.70 -6.13
C ALA A 34 -7.40 -6.68 -5.24
N SER A 35 -7.24 -6.39 -3.94
CA SER A 35 -8.36 -6.28 -3.00
C SER A 35 -9.29 -5.13 -3.37
N ASP A 36 -8.74 -3.96 -3.68
CA ASP A 36 -9.51 -2.78 -4.05
C ASP A 36 -10.23 -2.99 -5.39
N GLY A 37 -9.57 -3.58 -6.39
CA GLY A 37 -10.21 -3.93 -7.66
C GLY A 37 -11.40 -4.87 -7.50
N LEU A 38 -11.27 -5.91 -6.66
CA LEU A 38 -12.37 -6.83 -6.34
C LEU A 38 -13.53 -6.09 -5.67
N VAL A 39 -13.27 -5.32 -4.63
CA VAL A 39 -14.31 -4.68 -3.81
C VAL A 39 -14.95 -3.50 -4.54
N SER A 40 -14.16 -2.61 -5.13
CA SER A 40 -14.68 -1.40 -5.79
C SER A 40 -15.50 -1.75 -7.03
N ASN A 41 -15.03 -2.69 -7.85
CA ASN A 41 -15.74 -3.02 -9.09
C ASN A 41 -16.99 -3.88 -8.83
N VAL A 42 -16.97 -4.82 -7.86
CA VAL A 42 -18.22 -5.52 -7.48
C VAL A 42 -19.23 -4.55 -6.90
N SER A 43 -18.78 -3.59 -6.10
CA SER A 43 -19.66 -2.55 -5.53
C SER A 43 -20.32 -1.71 -6.61
N LEU A 44 -19.56 -1.27 -7.61
CA LEU A 44 -20.06 -0.52 -8.75
C LEU A 44 -21.08 -1.34 -9.56
N ILE A 45 -20.72 -2.57 -9.91
CA ILE A 45 -21.58 -3.51 -10.64
C ILE A 45 -22.88 -3.77 -9.87
N MET A 46 -22.79 -4.05 -8.56
CA MET A 46 -23.97 -4.31 -7.72
C MET A 46 -24.85 -3.06 -7.54
N GLY A 47 -24.25 -1.88 -7.41
CA GLY A 47 -25.00 -0.63 -7.36
C GLY A 47 -25.86 -0.41 -8.60
N ILE A 48 -25.29 -0.64 -9.79
CA ILE A 48 -26.04 -0.54 -11.05
C ILE A 48 -27.06 -1.67 -11.21
N ALA A 49 -26.70 -2.91 -10.88
CA ALA A 49 -27.60 -4.04 -10.93
C ALA A 49 -28.80 -3.88 -9.99
N GLY A 50 -28.62 -3.20 -8.86
CA GLY A 50 -29.71 -2.86 -7.91
C GLY A 50 -30.69 -1.84 -8.45
N ALA A 51 -30.31 -0.99 -9.38
CA ALA A 51 -31.20 0.04 -9.99
C ALA A 51 -32.27 -0.54 -10.94
N SER A 52 -32.56 -1.80 -10.85
CA SER A 52 -33.72 -2.61 -11.28
C SER A 52 -34.20 -2.56 -12.75
N SER A 53 -33.87 -1.54 -13.49
CA SER A 53 -34.04 -1.46 -14.93
C SER A 53 -32.72 -1.61 -15.67
N ALA A 54 -31.71 -2.14 -14.97
CA ALA A 54 -30.34 -2.16 -15.48
C ALA A 54 -30.24 -3.00 -16.74
N ASP A 55 -30.13 -2.32 -17.87
CA ASP A 55 -29.68 -2.93 -19.10
C ASP A 55 -28.34 -3.65 -18.81
N PRO A 56 -28.22 -4.96 -19.12
CA PRO A 56 -26.95 -5.70 -18.99
C PRO A 56 -25.75 -4.97 -19.60
N ARG A 57 -26.00 -4.18 -20.67
CA ARG A 57 -24.95 -3.35 -21.29
C ARG A 57 -24.47 -2.23 -20.38
N ALA A 58 -25.35 -1.62 -19.61
CA ALA A 58 -24.97 -0.58 -18.66
C ALA A 58 -24.09 -1.13 -17.53
N ILE A 59 -24.38 -2.35 -17.05
CA ILE A 59 -23.56 -3.05 -16.05
C ILE A 59 -22.15 -3.32 -16.59
N VAL A 60 -22.05 -3.87 -17.81
CA VAL A 60 -20.77 -4.15 -18.45
C VAL A 60 -19.98 -2.87 -18.69
N LEU A 61 -20.62 -1.83 -19.23
CA LEU A 61 -19.97 -0.54 -19.48
C LEU A 61 -19.42 0.09 -18.20
N ALA A 62 -20.22 0.07 -17.13
CA ALA A 62 -19.79 0.60 -15.84
C ALA A 62 -18.64 -0.24 -15.23
N GLY A 63 -18.73 -1.57 -15.33
CA GLY A 63 -17.64 -2.43 -14.85
C GLY A 63 -16.33 -2.22 -15.60
N ILE A 64 -16.39 -2.01 -16.94
CA ILE A 64 -15.20 -1.64 -17.76
C ILE A 64 -14.70 -0.25 -17.38
N ALA A 65 -15.59 0.73 -17.25
CA ALA A 65 -15.22 2.09 -16.85
C ALA A 65 -14.58 2.11 -15.46
N GLY A 66 -15.14 1.37 -14.50
CA GLY A 66 -14.59 1.22 -13.16
C GLY A 66 -13.22 0.57 -13.14
N LEU A 67 -13.03 -0.49 -13.93
CA LEU A 67 -11.74 -1.16 -14.09
C LEU A 67 -10.68 -0.20 -14.64
N LEU A 68 -10.98 0.54 -15.71
CA LEU A 68 -10.04 1.46 -16.32
C LEU A 68 -9.77 2.66 -15.41
N ALA A 69 -10.81 3.32 -14.91
CA ALA A 69 -10.66 4.49 -14.04
C ALA A 69 -9.91 4.17 -12.75
N GLY A 70 -10.27 3.06 -12.09
CA GLY A 70 -9.59 2.60 -10.88
C GLY A 70 -8.14 2.18 -11.15
N GLY A 71 -7.88 1.44 -12.22
CA GLY A 71 -6.54 1.04 -12.61
C GLY A 71 -5.62 2.24 -12.85
N PHE A 72 -6.07 3.24 -13.60
CA PHE A 72 -5.29 4.47 -13.82
C PHE A 72 -5.13 5.30 -12.52
N SER A 73 -6.17 5.39 -11.70
CA SER A 73 -6.10 6.09 -10.41
C SER A 73 -5.08 5.45 -9.47
N MET A 74 -5.08 4.12 -9.37
CA MET A 74 -4.10 3.36 -8.59
C MET A 74 -2.68 3.57 -9.11
N ALA A 75 -2.48 3.53 -10.44
CA ALA A 75 -1.18 3.77 -11.06
C ALA A 75 -0.65 5.17 -10.73
N ALA A 76 -1.48 6.19 -10.89
CA ALA A 76 -1.10 7.57 -10.60
C ALA A 76 -0.80 7.78 -9.11
N GLY A 77 -1.63 7.24 -8.22
CA GLY A 77 -1.44 7.33 -6.78
C GLY A 77 -0.13 6.69 -6.30
N GLU A 78 0.16 5.46 -6.74
CA GLU A 78 1.40 4.76 -6.41
C GLU A 78 2.63 5.44 -7.01
N TYR A 79 2.55 5.90 -8.26
CA TYR A 79 3.64 6.66 -8.87
C TYR A 79 4.01 7.90 -8.05
N ILE A 80 3.00 8.74 -7.75
CA ILE A 80 3.19 9.98 -6.99
C ILE A 80 3.71 9.66 -5.58
N SER A 81 3.14 8.66 -4.91
CA SER A 81 3.53 8.27 -3.55
C SER A 81 5.00 7.85 -3.48
N VAL A 82 5.43 6.92 -4.33
CA VAL A 82 6.82 6.43 -4.35
C VAL A 82 7.78 7.53 -4.84
N ARG A 83 7.35 8.36 -5.79
CA ARG A 83 8.15 9.48 -6.27
C ARG A 83 8.38 10.53 -5.18
N SER A 84 7.33 10.90 -4.44
CA SER A 84 7.44 11.86 -3.34
C SER A 84 8.30 11.34 -2.19
N GLN A 85 8.23 10.03 -1.90
CA GLN A 85 9.11 9.41 -0.90
C GLN A 85 10.58 9.49 -1.31
N ARG A 86 10.89 9.27 -2.59
CA ARG A 86 12.26 9.41 -3.11
C ARG A 86 12.74 10.85 -3.05
N GLU A 87 11.93 11.81 -3.46
CA GLU A 87 12.27 13.23 -3.41
C GLU A 87 12.51 13.70 -1.96
N LEU A 88 11.74 13.19 -1.01
CA LEU A 88 11.98 13.44 0.41
C LEU A 88 13.32 12.87 0.87
N LEU A 89 13.66 11.64 0.46
CA LEU A 89 14.94 11.04 0.79
C LEU A 89 16.11 11.85 0.20
N ASP A 90 16.02 12.21 -1.08
CA ASP A 90 17.05 13.01 -1.76
C ASP A 90 17.26 14.36 -1.03
N TYR A 91 16.17 15.00 -0.60
CA TYR A 91 16.24 16.22 0.21
C TYR A 91 16.92 15.98 1.57
N GLN A 92 16.59 14.90 2.26
CA GLN A 92 17.19 14.57 3.55
C GLN A 92 18.69 14.25 3.42
N VAL A 93 19.06 13.52 2.38
CA VAL A 93 20.48 13.23 2.05
C VAL A 93 21.26 14.53 1.83
N GLU A 94 20.69 15.47 1.07
CA GLU A 94 21.36 16.74 0.81
C GLU A 94 21.46 17.62 2.07
N LEU A 95 20.40 17.64 2.89
CA LEU A 95 20.41 18.31 4.18
C LEU A 95 21.51 17.74 5.10
N GLN A 96 21.60 16.42 5.20
CA GLN A 96 22.60 15.76 6.02
C GLN A 96 24.02 16.02 5.50
N ARG A 97 24.20 16.09 4.17
CA ARG A 97 25.48 16.47 3.56
C ARG A 97 25.92 17.88 3.96
N GLN A 98 24.99 18.83 4.02
CA GLN A 98 25.25 20.19 4.47
C GLN A 98 25.59 20.25 5.96
N GLN A 99 24.86 19.52 6.80
CA GLN A 99 25.11 19.45 8.25
C GLN A 99 26.50 18.87 8.55
N LEU A 100 26.87 17.78 7.89
CA LEU A 100 28.21 17.18 8.03
C LEU A 100 29.34 18.14 7.63
N ARG A 101 29.11 19.03 6.66
CA ARG A 101 30.11 20.06 6.25
C ARG A 101 30.20 21.21 7.24
N HIS A 102 29.08 21.66 7.78
CA HIS A 102 29.03 22.86 8.61
C HIS A 102 29.23 22.60 10.10
N THR A 103 28.76 21.45 10.60
CA THR A 103 28.74 21.10 12.01
C THR A 103 29.17 19.66 12.29
N PRO A 104 30.35 19.20 11.78
CA PRO A 104 30.77 17.80 11.85
C PRO A 104 30.85 17.25 13.28
N GLU A 105 31.27 18.06 14.25
CA GLU A 105 31.37 17.61 15.65
C GLU A 105 30.02 17.43 16.32
N GLN A 106 29.00 18.22 15.93
CA GLN A 106 27.62 18.04 16.42
C GLN A 106 27.03 16.75 15.86
N GLU A 107 27.19 16.53 14.56
CA GLU A 107 26.74 15.32 13.90
C GLU A 107 27.40 14.07 14.49
N ARG A 108 28.73 14.14 14.74
CA ARG A 108 29.44 13.08 15.43
C ARG A 108 28.84 12.76 16.81
N ALA A 109 28.53 13.78 17.60
CA ALA A 109 27.93 13.60 18.91
C ALA A 109 26.53 12.94 18.83
N ILE A 110 25.72 13.34 17.84
CA ILE A 110 24.40 12.75 17.60
C ILE A 110 24.52 11.26 17.28
N LEU A 111 25.42 10.90 16.38
CA LEU A 111 25.62 9.50 15.98
C LEU A 111 26.12 8.64 17.17
N VAL A 112 27.03 9.17 17.98
CA VAL A 112 27.47 8.50 19.21
C VAL A 112 26.29 8.24 20.15
N GLU A 113 25.39 9.21 20.33
CA GLU A 113 24.22 9.05 21.18
C GLU A 113 23.22 8.03 20.63
N ILE A 114 23.04 7.99 19.28
CA ILE A 114 22.21 6.98 18.62
C ILE A 114 22.76 5.57 18.92
N TYR A 115 24.07 5.34 18.77
CA TYR A 115 24.66 4.03 19.06
C TYR A 115 24.66 3.68 20.54
N ALA A 116 24.89 4.67 21.42
CA ALA A 116 24.78 4.48 22.87
C ALA A 116 23.35 4.09 23.29
N SER A 117 22.33 4.72 22.72
CA SER A 117 20.92 4.38 22.96
C SER A 117 20.53 2.97 22.51
N LYS A 118 21.31 2.38 21.59
CA LYS A 118 21.19 0.99 21.15
C LYS A 118 21.91 -0.02 22.06
N GLY A 119 22.50 0.45 23.17
CA GLY A 119 23.14 -0.39 24.16
C GLY A 119 24.64 -0.52 24.03
N LEU A 120 25.31 0.21 23.13
CA LEU A 120 26.76 0.23 23.07
C LEU A 120 27.35 1.12 24.18
N PRO A 121 28.44 0.69 24.84
CA PRO A 121 29.22 1.56 25.73
C PRO A 121 29.70 2.80 24.96
N ARG A 122 29.65 3.98 25.56
CA ARG A 122 30.02 5.25 24.89
C ARG A 122 31.40 5.23 24.24
N ALA A 123 32.38 4.57 24.88
CA ALA A 123 33.73 4.45 24.31
C ALA A 123 33.75 3.65 23.00
N GLU A 124 32.98 2.58 22.93
CA GLU A 124 32.88 1.77 21.70
C GLU A 124 32.09 2.52 20.61
N ALA A 125 31.00 3.19 20.98
CA ALA A 125 30.24 4.03 20.08
C ALA A 125 31.11 5.13 19.46
N GLN A 126 31.99 5.77 20.24
CA GLN A 126 32.92 6.79 19.73
C GLN A 126 33.90 6.22 18.71
N LEU A 127 34.45 5.02 18.94
CA LEU A 127 35.37 4.38 18.00
C LEU A 127 34.68 4.01 16.68
N ILE A 128 33.45 3.47 16.76
CA ILE A 128 32.67 3.13 15.57
C ILE A 128 32.34 4.39 14.77
N VAL A 129 31.83 5.42 15.43
CA VAL A 129 31.48 6.69 14.80
C VAL A 129 32.68 7.38 14.18
N GLN A 130 33.85 7.32 14.84
CA GLN A 130 35.08 7.85 14.26
C GLN A 130 35.46 7.17 12.92
N ARG A 131 35.25 5.86 12.81
CA ARG A 131 35.48 5.12 11.57
C ARG A 131 34.46 5.45 10.49
N ILE A 132 33.17 5.58 10.86
CA ILE A 132 32.10 5.95 9.94
C ILE A 132 32.33 7.36 9.37
N MET A 133 32.67 8.31 10.24
CA MET A 133 32.92 9.71 9.88
C MET A 133 34.19 9.91 9.04
N ALA A 134 35.07 8.93 8.99
CA ALA A 134 36.25 9.00 8.11
C ALA A 134 35.89 8.93 6.61
N ASN A 135 34.68 8.42 6.26
CA ASN A 135 34.17 8.41 4.90
C ASN A 135 32.83 9.20 4.87
N PRO A 136 32.79 10.40 4.26
CA PRO A 136 31.62 11.27 4.24
C PRO A 136 30.36 10.60 3.63
N GLU A 137 30.49 9.82 2.56
CA GLU A 137 29.34 9.16 1.93
C GLU A 137 28.80 8.03 2.83
N GLN A 138 29.69 7.29 3.51
CA GLN A 138 29.29 6.29 4.48
C GLN A 138 28.62 6.92 5.72
N ALA A 139 29.11 8.07 6.15
CA ALA A 139 28.49 8.83 7.23
C ALA A 139 27.07 9.26 6.88
N ILE A 140 26.87 9.83 5.69
CA ILE A 140 25.53 10.23 5.20
C ILE A 140 24.58 9.04 5.15
N ASP A 141 24.99 7.93 4.52
CA ASP A 141 24.14 6.72 4.44
C ASP A 141 23.78 6.18 5.84
N THR A 142 24.75 6.22 6.76
CA THR A 142 24.52 5.79 8.15
C THR A 142 23.52 6.70 8.85
N PHE A 143 23.67 8.02 8.74
CA PHE A 143 22.72 8.97 9.33
C PHE A 143 21.30 8.78 8.78
N VAL A 144 21.15 8.73 7.46
CA VAL A 144 19.86 8.56 6.79
C VAL A 144 19.21 7.25 7.26
N ARG A 145 19.97 6.19 7.39
CA ARG A 145 19.47 4.89 7.83
C ARG A 145 19.12 4.85 9.32
N GLU A 146 19.96 5.45 10.16
CA GLU A 146 19.83 5.37 11.61
C GLU A 146 18.87 6.42 12.19
N GLU A 147 18.85 7.61 11.63
CA GLU A 147 18.04 8.72 12.11
C GLU A 147 16.67 8.76 11.43
N ILE A 148 16.60 8.53 10.11
CA ILE A 148 15.37 8.67 9.32
C ILE A 148 14.69 7.31 9.15
N GLY A 149 15.44 6.19 9.23
CA GLY A 149 14.92 4.84 9.04
C GLY A 149 14.61 4.51 7.57
N LEU A 150 15.08 5.32 6.64
CA LEU A 150 14.92 5.13 5.20
C LEU A 150 16.25 4.68 4.58
N SER A 151 16.18 3.84 3.55
CA SER A 151 17.32 3.53 2.71
C SER A 151 16.90 3.58 1.24
N ALA A 152 17.78 4.07 0.38
CA ALA A 152 17.55 4.10 -1.07
C ALA A 152 17.29 2.69 -1.65
N GLU A 153 17.88 1.66 -1.02
CA GLU A 153 17.74 0.27 -1.43
C GLU A 153 16.34 -0.31 -1.18
N THR A 154 15.60 0.23 -0.19
CA THR A 154 14.25 -0.24 0.17
C THR A 154 13.16 0.45 -0.64
N MET A 155 13.47 1.54 -1.32
CA MET A 155 12.51 2.26 -2.14
C MET A 155 12.35 1.62 -3.51
N GLY A 156 11.16 1.10 -3.78
CA GLY A 156 10.78 0.54 -5.09
C GLY A 156 10.87 1.56 -6.23
N SER A 157 10.81 1.09 -7.47
CA SER A 157 10.68 1.97 -8.65
C SER A 157 9.29 2.60 -8.69
N PRO A 158 9.14 3.94 -8.85
CA PRO A 158 7.82 4.58 -9.00
C PRO A 158 7.00 4.00 -10.15
N VAL A 159 7.64 3.76 -11.30
CA VAL A 159 6.99 3.14 -12.46
C VAL A 159 6.64 1.69 -12.18
N GLY A 160 7.53 0.93 -11.53
CA GLY A 160 7.27 -0.46 -11.16
C GLY A 160 6.09 -0.59 -10.19
N ALA A 161 6.00 0.27 -9.19
CA ALA A 161 4.90 0.32 -8.24
C ALA A 161 3.57 0.68 -8.94
N ALA A 162 3.58 1.70 -9.80
CA ALA A 162 2.42 2.13 -10.58
C ALA A 162 1.87 1.02 -11.48
N VAL A 163 2.74 0.39 -12.28
CA VAL A 163 2.33 -0.69 -13.19
C VAL A 163 1.86 -1.92 -12.41
N GLY A 164 2.59 -2.30 -11.36
CA GLY A 164 2.21 -3.43 -10.51
C GLY A 164 0.84 -3.24 -9.84
N SER A 165 0.60 -2.05 -9.30
CA SER A 165 -0.68 -1.70 -8.67
C SER A 165 -1.84 -1.68 -9.68
N MET A 166 -1.63 -1.07 -10.87
CA MET A 166 -2.61 -1.05 -11.94
C MET A 166 -2.99 -2.46 -12.40
N LEU A 167 -2.00 -3.31 -12.63
CA LEU A 167 -2.25 -4.69 -13.07
C LEU A 167 -2.99 -5.49 -12.00
N ALA A 168 -2.57 -5.37 -10.73
CA ALA A 168 -3.22 -6.05 -9.62
C ALA A 168 -4.68 -5.59 -9.45
N PHE A 169 -4.95 -4.29 -9.52
CA PHE A 169 -6.29 -3.72 -9.50
C PHE A 169 -7.14 -4.25 -10.67
N SER A 170 -6.60 -4.17 -11.88
CA SER A 170 -7.33 -4.59 -13.08
C SER A 170 -7.68 -6.07 -13.05
N LEU A 171 -6.77 -6.94 -12.58
CA LEU A 171 -7.04 -8.37 -12.40
C LEU A 171 -8.14 -8.59 -11.34
N GLY A 172 -8.10 -7.86 -10.23
CA GLY A 172 -9.15 -7.91 -9.21
C GLY A 172 -10.50 -7.44 -9.75
N ALA A 173 -10.53 -6.29 -10.43
CA ALA A 173 -11.74 -5.69 -10.99
C ALA A 173 -12.36 -6.52 -12.13
N PHE A 174 -11.54 -7.31 -12.82
CA PHE A 174 -12.00 -8.20 -13.88
C PHE A 174 -12.83 -9.38 -13.35
N VAL A 175 -12.58 -9.86 -12.14
CA VAL A 175 -13.28 -11.01 -11.55
C VAL A 175 -14.81 -10.79 -11.48
N PRO A 176 -15.34 -9.73 -10.86
CA PRO A 176 -16.78 -9.48 -10.82
C PRO A 176 -17.38 -9.13 -12.20
N LEU A 177 -16.59 -8.62 -13.12
CA LEU A 177 -17.03 -8.24 -14.46
C LEU A 177 -17.18 -9.45 -15.38
N LEU A 178 -16.32 -10.45 -15.25
CA LEU A 178 -16.24 -11.61 -16.14
C LEU A 178 -17.58 -12.34 -16.35
N PRO A 179 -18.39 -12.62 -15.30
CA PRO A 179 -19.68 -13.27 -15.50
C PRO A 179 -20.64 -12.48 -16.39
N TYR A 180 -20.63 -11.15 -16.29
CA TYR A 180 -21.49 -10.28 -17.09
C TYR A 180 -21.03 -10.14 -18.54
N LEU A 181 -19.74 -10.41 -18.84
CA LEU A 181 -19.23 -10.48 -20.22
C LEU A 181 -19.66 -11.78 -20.92
N LEU A 182 -19.86 -12.84 -20.18
CA LEU A 182 -20.13 -14.19 -20.72
C LEU A 182 -21.60 -14.60 -20.61
N LEU A 183 -22.32 -14.07 -19.64
CA LEU A 183 -23.65 -14.49 -19.22
C LEU A 183 -24.53 -13.28 -18.96
N SER A 184 -25.82 -13.53 -18.76
CA SER A 184 -26.81 -12.49 -18.42
C SER A 184 -27.76 -12.95 -17.32
N GLY A 185 -28.52 -12.01 -16.74
CA GLY A 185 -29.55 -12.28 -15.76
C GLY A 185 -29.02 -12.79 -14.40
N ALA A 186 -29.83 -13.57 -13.70
CA ALA A 186 -29.55 -14.03 -12.34
C ALA A 186 -28.26 -14.87 -12.21
N LEU A 187 -27.88 -15.61 -13.26
CA LEU A 187 -26.66 -16.42 -13.24
C LEU A 187 -25.40 -15.54 -13.23
N ALA A 188 -25.36 -14.49 -14.07
CA ALA A 188 -24.26 -13.55 -14.09
C ALA A 188 -24.12 -12.83 -12.72
N PHE A 189 -25.24 -12.40 -12.15
CA PHE A 189 -25.29 -11.77 -10.83
C PHE A 189 -24.71 -12.69 -9.73
N THR A 190 -25.24 -13.92 -9.65
CA THR A 190 -24.80 -14.88 -8.62
C THR A 190 -23.33 -15.24 -8.74
N LEU A 191 -22.85 -15.50 -9.98
CA LEU A 191 -21.45 -15.85 -10.21
C LEU A 191 -20.50 -14.66 -9.97
N SER A 192 -20.94 -13.45 -10.24
CA SER A 192 -20.16 -12.23 -9.95
C SER A 192 -19.92 -12.07 -8.44
N ILE A 193 -20.95 -12.19 -7.63
CA ILE A 193 -20.83 -12.12 -6.16
C ILE A 193 -20.02 -13.30 -5.63
N ALA A 194 -20.44 -14.52 -5.97
CA ALA A 194 -19.78 -15.74 -5.45
C ALA A 194 -18.30 -15.80 -5.83
N GLY A 195 -17.96 -15.50 -7.09
CA GLY A 195 -16.59 -15.45 -7.58
C GLY A 195 -15.76 -14.38 -6.88
N THR A 196 -16.33 -13.20 -6.67
CA THR A 196 -15.64 -12.12 -5.95
C THR A 196 -15.39 -12.48 -4.49
N LEU A 197 -16.39 -13.01 -3.79
CA LEU A 197 -16.23 -13.42 -2.39
C LEU A 197 -15.21 -14.56 -2.24
N ALA A 198 -15.22 -15.51 -3.16
CA ALA A 198 -14.22 -16.57 -3.19
C ALA A 198 -12.79 -16.02 -3.45
N ALA A 199 -12.66 -15.09 -4.40
CA ALA A 199 -11.37 -14.44 -4.69
C ALA A 199 -10.86 -13.63 -3.48
N LEU A 200 -11.71 -12.85 -2.82
CA LEU A 200 -11.37 -12.12 -1.60
C LEU A 200 -10.98 -13.06 -0.46
N PHE A 201 -11.70 -14.16 -0.29
CA PHE A 201 -11.39 -15.16 0.72
C PHE A 201 -10.00 -15.78 0.48
N LEU A 202 -9.72 -16.19 -0.76
CA LEU A 202 -8.41 -16.73 -1.15
C LEU A 202 -7.28 -15.71 -1.00
N LEU A 203 -7.53 -14.46 -1.36
CA LEU A 203 -6.58 -13.37 -1.16
C LEU A 203 -6.27 -13.18 0.34
N GLY A 204 -7.29 -13.21 1.19
CA GLY A 204 -7.12 -13.15 2.64
C GLY A 204 -6.29 -14.30 3.21
N ILE A 205 -6.53 -15.53 2.72
CA ILE A 205 -5.70 -16.69 3.06
C ILE A 205 -4.24 -16.49 2.59
N GLY A 206 -4.04 -16.02 1.37
CA GLY A 206 -2.71 -15.74 0.84
C GLY A 206 -1.92 -14.76 1.72
N VAL A 207 -2.55 -13.64 2.09
CA VAL A 207 -1.96 -12.63 2.98
C VAL A 207 -1.68 -13.18 4.38
N SER A 208 -2.56 -14.03 4.91
CA SER A 208 -2.40 -14.61 6.25
C SER A 208 -1.15 -15.49 6.38
N ARG A 209 -0.74 -16.15 5.30
CA ARG A 209 0.50 -16.96 5.29
C ARG A 209 1.75 -16.09 5.43
N LEU A 210 1.70 -14.86 4.95
CA LEU A 210 2.80 -13.91 5.08
C LEU A 210 2.81 -13.22 6.45
N THR A 211 1.62 -13.04 7.06
CA THR A 211 1.48 -12.36 8.35
C THR A 211 1.39 -13.32 9.54
N HIS A 212 1.55 -14.63 9.32
CA HIS A 212 1.44 -15.67 10.34
C HIS A 212 0.15 -15.58 11.19
N ARG A 213 -0.96 -15.12 10.57
CA ARG A 213 -2.28 -15.03 11.19
C ARG A 213 -3.14 -16.24 10.81
N HIS A 214 -4.26 -16.42 11.52
CA HIS A 214 -5.17 -17.55 11.25
C HIS A 214 -5.81 -17.40 9.85
N PRO A 215 -5.59 -18.36 8.91
CA PRO A 215 -5.98 -18.21 7.51
C PRO A 215 -7.48 -18.01 7.31
N LEU A 216 -8.30 -18.83 8.00
CA LEU A 216 -9.75 -18.75 7.88
C LEU A 216 -10.31 -17.41 8.36
N ALA A 217 -9.79 -16.87 9.48
CA ALA A 217 -10.22 -15.58 9.99
C ALA A 217 -9.86 -14.43 9.04
N ALA A 218 -8.67 -14.48 8.43
CA ALA A 218 -8.25 -13.50 7.44
C ALA A 218 -9.10 -13.57 6.17
N GLY A 219 -9.37 -14.76 5.66
CA GLY A 219 -10.23 -14.98 4.50
C GLY A 219 -11.67 -14.51 4.74
N LEU A 220 -12.28 -14.90 5.86
CA LEU A 220 -13.64 -14.48 6.23
C LEU A 220 -13.76 -12.97 6.42
N ARG A 221 -12.76 -12.34 7.03
CA ARG A 221 -12.74 -10.87 7.18
C ARG A 221 -12.73 -10.18 5.82
N GLN A 222 -11.88 -10.63 4.89
CA GLN A 222 -11.77 -10.03 3.56
C GLN A 222 -13.06 -10.22 2.74
N ALA A 223 -13.59 -11.43 2.72
CA ALA A 223 -14.87 -11.74 2.06
C ALA A 223 -16.05 -10.97 2.70
N GLY A 224 -16.08 -10.86 4.03
CA GLY A 224 -17.11 -10.11 4.76
C GLY A 224 -17.11 -8.63 4.40
N MET A 225 -15.94 -8.00 4.27
CA MET A 225 -15.83 -6.61 3.83
C MET A 225 -16.37 -6.43 2.40
N GLY A 226 -16.00 -7.34 1.47
CA GLY A 226 -16.52 -7.30 0.11
C GLY A 226 -18.04 -7.53 0.04
N PHE A 227 -18.58 -8.44 0.85
CA PHE A 227 -20.02 -8.68 0.94
C PHE A 227 -20.77 -7.44 1.44
N VAL A 228 -20.30 -6.81 2.51
CA VAL A 228 -20.93 -5.59 3.06
C VAL A 228 -20.90 -4.46 2.02
N ALA A 229 -19.77 -4.24 1.35
CA ALA A 229 -19.65 -3.22 0.32
C ALA A 229 -20.63 -3.46 -0.83
N ALA A 230 -20.70 -4.69 -1.35
CA ALA A 230 -21.63 -5.07 -2.42
C ALA A 230 -23.10 -4.95 -1.98
N ALA A 231 -23.43 -5.38 -0.77
CA ALA A 231 -24.81 -5.30 -0.25
C ALA A 231 -25.27 -3.85 -0.05
N VAL A 232 -24.40 -2.99 0.50
CA VAL A 232 -24.71 -1.56 0.69
C VAL A 232 -24.94 -0.88 -0.66
N THR A 233 -24.03 -1.09 -1.62
CA THR A 233 -24.16 -0.44 -2.93
C THR A 233 -25.34 -0.98 -3.73
N TYR A 234 -25.66 -2.27 -3.63
CA TYR A 234 -26.89 -2.84 -4.20
C TYR A 234 -28.15 -2.21 -3.58
N GLY A 235 -28.19 -2.08 -2.25
CA GLY A 235 -29.30 -1.43 -1.54
C GLY A 235 -29.48 0.04 -1.94
N VAL A 236 -28.38 0.79 -2.07
CA VAL A 236 -28.42 2.17 -2.59
C VAL A 236 -28.92 2.20 -4.03
N GLY A 237 -28.44 1.28 -4.86
CA GLY A 237 -28.91 1.16 -6.24
C GLY A 237 -30.42 0.91 -6.35
N THR A 238 -30.98 0.01 -5.53
CA THR A 238 -32.42 -0.26 -5.50
C THR A 238 -33.23 0.96 -5.06
N LEU A 239 -32.77 1.68 -4.04
CA LEU A 239 -33.43 2.89 -3.56
C LEU A 239 -33.45 4.01 -4.61
N LEU A 240 -32.33 4.24 -5.28
CA LEU A 240 -32.21 5.25 -6.32
C LEU A 240 -32.98 4.86 -7.59
N GLY A 241 -32.93 3.58 -7.96
CA GLY A 241 -33.65 3.07 -9.12
C GLY A 241 -35.17 3.20 -9.00
N THR A 242 -35.73 3.11 -7.78
CA THR A 242 -37.16 3.34 -7.52
C THR A 242 -37.52 4.82 -7.44
N ALA A 243 -36.58 5.70 -7.13
CA ALA A 243 -36.84 7.14 -6.97
C ALA A 243 -36.79 7.92 -8.29
N VAL A 244 -36.17 7.35 -9.35
CA VAL A 244 -35.94 8.00 -10.66
C VAL A 244 -37.05 7.62 -11.68
N HIS A 245 -37.96 6.71 -11.31
CA HIS A 245 -39.16 6.35 -12.06
C HIS A 245 -40.40 6.93 -11.41
#